data_40c73cf4af795307f3f16a7024f20eec
#
_entry.id   40c73cf4af795307f3f16a7024f20eec
#
_cell.length_a   1.000
_cell.length_b   1.000
_cell.length_c   1.000
_cell.angle_alpha   90.00
_cell.angle_beta   90.00
_cell.angle_gamma   90.00
#
_symmetry.space_group_name_H-M   'P 1'
#
loop_
_entity.id
_entity.type
_entity.pdbx_description
1 polymer ?
#
loop_
_entity_poly.entity_id
_entity_poly.type
_entity_poly.pdbx_seq_one_letter_code
_entity_poly.pdbx_strand_id
1 'polypeptide(L)'
;EHLGLPGSTKKGLRVFTEYMKQLGYEPGQYSIYDGSGLSRQNRLSPKIIVDILRNVKDDLSVYPEFVTALGVMGVDGNVKNRMRKVASSSKARVKTGTLNFVSALSGFFQSKEGELFAFSILMNDLKCSNRRAKKIQDQIIQKGLNFQRILTGSVLTDDREKRASTP
;
A
#
# COMPACT_ATOMS: atom_id res chain seq x y z
N GLU A 1 3.21 7.93 -25.23
CA GLU A 1 3.06 9.10 -26.16
C GLU A 1 3.39 10.38 -25.42
N HIS A 2 4.38 11.13 -25.91
CA HIS A 2 4.71 12.43 -25.34
C HIS A 2 3.66 13.47 -25.78
N LEU A 3 2.96 14.06 -24.83
CA LEU A 3 1.94 15.09 -25.10
C LEU A 3 2.53 16.43 -25.56
N GLY A 4 3.81 16.45 -25.93
CA GLY A 4 4.52 17.63 -26.42
C GLY A 4 4.81 18.70 -25.35
N LEU A 5 5.78 19.56 -25.63
CA LEU A 5 6.11 20.73 -24.82
C LEU A 5 5.21 21.92 -25.18
N PRO A 6 4.96 22.87 -24.24
CA PRO A 6 5.32 22.75 -22.81
C PRO A 6 4.41 21.80 -22.04
N GLY A 7 4.93 21.25 -20.91
CA GLY A 7 4.14 20.50 -19.96
C GLY A 7 3.04 21.37 -19.32
N SER A 8 1.93 20.77 -18.93
CA SER A 8 0.85 21.46 -18.20
C SER A 8 0.11 20.49 -17.30
N THR A 9 -0.51 21.00 -16.23
CA THR A 9 -1.38 20.22 -15.35
C THR A 9 -2.47 19.50 -16.15
N LYS A 10 -3.10 20.17 -17.12
CA LYS A 10 -4.16 19.57 -17.96
C LYS A 10 -3.63 18.36 -18.76
N LYS A 11 -2.43 18.43 -19.31
CA LYS A 11 -1.81 17.31 -20.03
C LYS A 11 -1.51 16.15 -19.09
N GLY A 12 -0.93 16.44 -17.90
CA GLY A 12 -0.66 15.41 -16.89
C GLY A 12 -1.92 14.72 -16.39
N LEU A 13 -2.99 15.48 -16.13
CA LEU A 13 -4.29 14.91 -15.72
C LEU A 13 -4.91 14.03 -16.81
N ARG A 14 -4.72 14.35 -18.09
CA ARG A 14 -5.17 13.51 -19.19
C ARG A 14 -4.45 12.15 -19.19
N VAL A 15 -3.12 12.14 -19.05
CA VAL A 15 -2.35 10.89 -18.93
C VAL A 15 -2.83 10.06 -17.73
N PHE A 16 -3.04 10.72 -16.61
CA PHE A 16 -3.56 10.04 -15.41
C PHE A 16 -4.94 9.43 -15.67
N THR A 17 -5.83 10.15 -16.33
CA THR A 17 -7.18 9.65 -16.66
C THR A 17 -7.13 8.42 -17.59
N GLU A 18 -6.24 8.46 -18.59
CA GLU A 18 -6.02 7.32 -19.50
C GLU A 18 -5.49 6.11 -18.75
N TYR A 19 -4.54 6.31 -17.83
CA TYR A 19 -4.03 5.24 -16.95
C TYR A 19 -5.13 4.66 -16.04
N MET A 20 -5.99 5.51 -15.46
CA MET A 20 -7.09 5.04 -14.61
C MET A 20 -8.11 4.19 -15.39
N LYS A 21 -8.37 4.53 -16.66
CA LYS A 21 -9.21 3.71 -17.56
C LYS A 21 -8.59 2.34 -17.82
N GLN A 22 -7.28 2.26 -18.02
CA GLN A 22 -6.57 0.99 -18.18
C GLN A 22 -6.71 0.09 -16.94
N LEU A 23 -6.81 0.70 -15.75
CA LEU A 23 -7.08 0.00 -14.49
C LEU A 23 -8.57 -0.32 -14.28
N GLY A 24 -9.45 0.03 -15.22
CA GLY A 24 -10.89 -0.22 -15.15
C GLY A 24 -11.69 0.78 -14.32
N TYR A 25 -11.14 1.98 -14.10
CA TYR A 25 -11.82 3.05 -13.36
C TYR A 25 -12.43 4.09 -14.29
N GLU A 26 -13.71 4.43 -14.06
CA GLU A 26 -14.45 5.43 -14.81
C GLU A 26 -14.49 6.79 -14.08
N PRO A 27 -14.71 7.90 -14.83
CA PRO A 27 -14.98 9.21 -14.23
C PRO A 27 -16.12 9.14 -13.21
N GLY A 28 -15.94 9.82 -12.06
CA GLY A 28 -16.87 9.78 -10.94
C GLY A 28 -16.50 8.82 -9.81
N GLN A 29 -15.68 7.78 -10.09
CA GLN A 29 -15.13 6.92 -9.05
C GLN A 29 -13.90 7.54 -8.36
N TYR A 30 -13.31 8.55 -8.97
CA TYR A 30 -12.18 9.32 -8.46
C TYR A 30 -12.22 10.76 -8.95
N SER A 31 -11.43 11.63 -8.32
CA SER A 31 -11.24 13.02 -8.74
C SER A 31 -9.80 13.44 -8.49
N ILE A 32 -9.11 13.94 -9.50
CA ILE A 32 -7.74 14.44 -9.39
C ILE A 32 -7.66 15.84 -10.00
N TYR A 33 -7.22 16.78 -9.19
CA TYR A 33 -7.04 18.20 -9.56
C TYR A 33 -5.56 18.56 -9.70
N ASP A 34 -4.68 17.87 -8.98
CA ASP A 34 -3.24 18.04 -9.08
C ASP A 34 -2.48 16.72 -8.85
N GLY A 35 -1.25 16.68 -9.32
CA GLY A 35 -0.33 15.56 -9.08
C GLY A 35 0.54 15.72 -7.83
N SER A 36 0.47 16.87 -7.13
CA SER A 36 1.27 17.12 -5.92
C SER A 36 0.67 16.50 -4.67
N GLY A 37 -0.63 16.19 -4.70
CA GLY A 37 -1.39 15.68 -3.58
C GLY A 37 -1.77 16.75 -2.54
N LEU A 38 -1.62 18.04 -2.85
CA LEU A 38 -1.97 19.14 -1.95
C LEU A 38 -3.42 19.60 -2.09
N SER A 39 -4.04 19.37 -3.25
CA SER A 39 -5.45 19.71 -3.45
C SER A 39 -6.36 18.89 -2.56
N ARG A 40 -7.21 19.58 -1.81
CA ARG A 40 -8.27 18.94 -1.01
C ARG A 40 -9.42 18.40 -1.87
N GLN A 41 -9.41 18.70 -3.15
CA GLN A 41 -10.39 18.20 -4.12
C GLN A 41 -9.97 16.85 -4.71
N ASN A 42 -8.72 16.43 -4.52
CA ASN A 42 -8.29 15.08 -4.88
C ASN A 42 -9.07 14.05 -4.04
N ARG A 43 -9.69 13.10 -4.72
CA ARG A 43 -10.46 12.01 -4.11
C ARG A 43 -10.06 10.69 -4.73
N LEU A 44 -9.47 9.83 -3.91
CA LEU A 44 -9.11 8.46 -4.24
C LEU A 44 -9.54 7.55 -3.10
N SER A 45 -10.06 6.37 -3.43
CA SER A 45 -10.29 5.35 -2.41
C SER A 45 -9.00 4.59 -2.10
N PRO A 46 -8.87 3.98 -0.90
CA PRO A 46 -7.76 3.08 -0.60
C PRO A 46 -7.62 1.94 -1.62
N LYS A 47 -8.75 1.43 -2.14
CA LYS A 47 -8.76 0.39 -3.18
C LYS A 47 -8.04 0.85 -4.45
N ILE A 48 -8.35 2.04 -4.95
CA ILE A 48 -7.69 2.60 -6.14
C ILE A 48 -6.17 2.66 -5.94
N ILE A 49 -5.70 3.14 -4.79
CA ILE A 49 -4.28 3.22 -4.48
C ILE A 49 -3.64 1.82 -4.43
N VAL A 50 -4.31 0.85 -3.84
CA VAL A 50 -3.82 -0.54 -3.81
C VAL A 50 -3.76 -1.13 -5.21
N ASP A 51 -4.74 -0.88 -6.08
CA ASP A 51 -4.72 -1.38 -7.45
C ASP A 51 -3.61 -0.74 -8.30
N ILE A 52 -3.34 0.57 -8.10
CA ILE A 52 -2.17 1.24 -8.69
C ILE A 52 -0.87 0.58 -8.21
N LEU A 53 -0.72 0.34 -6.90
CA LEU A 53 0.47 -0.30 -6.34
C LEU A 53 0.67 -1.72 -6.89
N ARG A 54 -0.40 -2.48 -7.03
CA ARG A 54 -0.36 -3.83 -7.64
C ARG A 54 0.08 -3.77 -9.09
N ASN A 55 -0.51 -2.88 -9.88
CA ASN A 55 -0.16 -2.69 -11.27
C ASN A 55 1.33 -2.30 -11.42
N VAL A 56 1.81 -1.35 -10.61
CA VAL A 56 3.23 -0.96 -10.59
C VAL A 56 4.13 -2.14 -10.21
N LYS A 57 3.73 -2.96 -9.23
CA LYS A 57 4.51 -4.12 -8.80
C LYS A 57 4.66 -5.16 -9.93
N ASP A 58 3.66 -5.30 -10.79
CA ASP A 58 3.67 -6.27 -11.89
C ASP A 58 4.41 -5.74 -13.13
N ASP A 59 4.82 -4.46 -13.16
CA ASP A 59 5.64 -3.86 -14.20
C ASP A 59 7.12 -3.81 -13.78
N LEU A 60 7.91 -4.76 -14.29
CA LEU A 60 9.33 -4.89 -13.99
C LEU A 60 10.17 -3.71 -14.49
N SER A 61 9.67 -2.90 -15.43
CA SER A 61 10.38 -1.72 -15.93
C SER A 61 10.25 -0.51 -15.01
N VAL A 62 9.26 -0.52 -14.09
CA VAL A 62 8.95 0.61 -13.20
C VAL A 62 9.15 0.23 -11.73
N TYR A 63 8.83 -1.00 -11.35
CA TYR A 63 8.77 -1.43 -9.95
C TYR A 63 10.08 -1.21 -9.16
N PRO A 64 11.28 -1.55 -9.68
CA PRO A 64 12.52 -1.42 -8.91
C PRO A 64 12.77 0.04 -8.49
N GLU A 65 12.63 1.00 -9.42
CA GLU A 65 12.82 2.42 -9.16
C GLU A 65 11.72 2.95 -8.26
N PHE A 66 10.48 2.54 -8.50
CA PHE A 66 9.34 2.95 -7.68
C PHE A 66 9.51 2.51 -6.23
N VAL A 67 9.85 1.24 -5.98
CA VAL A 67 9.97 0.72 -4.61
C VAL A 67 11.16 1.31 -3.87
N THR A 68 12.26 1.64 -4.58
CA THR A 68 13.43 2.30 -3.98
C THR A 68 13.16 3.75 -3.61
N ALA A 69 12.22 4.43 -4.30
CA ALA A 69 11.80 5.80 -3.98
C ALA A 69 10.90 5.87 -2.73
N LEU A 70 10.38 4.74 -2.24
CA LEU A 70 9.59 4.69 -1.00
C LEU A 70 10.50 4.68 0.23
N GLY A 71 10.07 5.37 1.29
CA GLY A 71 10.79 5.38 2.56
C GLY A 71 10.75 4.01 3.25
N VAL A 72 11.87 3.57 3.79
CA VAL A 72 11.98 2.35 4.59
C VAL A 72 11.57 2.64 6.02
N MET A 73 10.52 1.97 6.50
CA MET A 73 9.97 2.20 7.83
C MET A 73 11.03 1.96 8.93
N GLY A 74 11.23 2.95 9.79
CA GLY A 74 12.19 2.88 10.90
C GLY A 74 13.65 3.12 10.49
N VAL A 75 13.94 3.35 9.20
CA VAL A 75 15.32 3.48 8.67
C VAL A 75 15.55 4.85 8.04
N ASP A 76 14.76 5.26 7.07
CA ASP A 76 15.01 6.48 6.30
C ASP A 76 13.78 7.36 6.05
N GLY A 77 13.99 8.44 5.32
CA GLY A 77 12.96 9.39 4.90
C GLY A 77 12.11 9.92 6.04
N ASN A 78 10.87 10.27 5.73
CA ASN A 78 9.90 10.81 6.70
C ASN A 78 9.42 9.77 7.73
N VAL A 79 9.81 8.52 7.58
CA VAL A 79 9.40 7.39 8.44
C VAL A 79 10.53 6.81 9.27
N LYS A 80 11.74 7.38 9.21
CA LYS A 80 12.94 6.93 9.95
C LYS A 80 12.73 6.82 11.46
N ASN A 81 11.84 7.63 12.02
CA ASN A 81 11.56 7.64 13.46
C ASN A 81 10.31 6.83 13.85
N ARG A 82 9.65 6.17 12.88
CA ARG A 82 8.46 5.35 13.10
C ARG A 82 8.87 3.89 13.29
N MET A 83 8.25 3.20 14.24
CA MET A 83 8.45 1.76 14.48
C MET A 83 9.92 1.30 14.66
N ARG A 84 10.85 2.18 15.06
CA ARG A 84 12.30 1.87 15.20
C ARG A 84 12.62 0.69 16.11
N LYS A 85 11.74 0.39 17.08
CA LYS A 85 11.90 -0.74 18.01
C LYS A 85 11.33 -2.05 17.48
N VAL A 86 10.70 -2.03 16.30
CA VAL A 86 10.12 -3.21 15.67
C VAL A 86 11.14 -3.77 14.67
N ALA A 87 11.74 -4.90 14.98
CA ALA A 87 12.83 -5.48 14.18
C ALA A 87 12.43 -5.72 12.70
N SER A 88 11.16 -6.05 12.44
CA SER A 88 10.64 -6.25 11.09
C SER A 88 10.19 -4.98 10.37
N SER A 89 10.31 -3.77 10.98
CA SER A 89 9.82 -2.52 10.38
C SER A 89 10.46 -2.22 9.02
N SER A 90 11.73 -2.55 8.83
CA SER A 90 12.45 -2.36 7.56
C SER A 90 11.89 -3.18 6.38
N LYS A 91 11.02 -4.15 6.65
CA LYS A 91 10.27 -4.89 5.61
C LYS A 91 9.08 -4.10 5.05
N ALA A 92 8.81 -2.88 5.54
CA ALA A 92 7.78 -2.00 5.01
C ALA A 92 8.41 -0.82 4.26
N ARG A 93 7.98 -0.61 3.03
CA ARG A 93 8.35 0.53 2.17
C ARG A 93 7.13 1.36 1.88
N VAL A 94 7.18 2.63 2.25
CA VAL A 94 5.96 3.44 2.36
C VAL A 94 6.12 4.87 1.86
N LYS A 95 5.00 5.44 1.41
CA LYS A 95 4.82 6.87 1.17
C LYS A 95 3.83 7.43 2.17
N THR A 96 4.18 8.55 2.80
CA THR A 96 3.32 9.27 3.73
C THR A 96 2.58 10.41 3.05
N GLY A 97 1.40 10.76 3.55
CA GLY A 97 0.69 12.00 3.27
C GLY A 97 0.21 12.64 4.57
N THR A 98 0.38 13.94 4.71
CA THR A 98 -0.08 14.68 5.88
C THR A 98 -0.55 16.07 5.48
N LEU A 99 -1.82 16.37 5.75
CA LEU A 99 -2.41 17.70 5.70
C LEU A 99 -3.15 17.96 7.02
N ASN A 100 -3.68 19.16 7.21
CA ASN A 100 -4.54 19.44 8.36
C ASN A 100 -5.75 18.48 8.34
N PHE A 101 -5.94 17.74 9.43
CA PHE A 101 -7.00 16.74 9.61
C PHE A 101 -6.93 15.54 8.65
N VAL A 102 -5.79 15.34 7.95
CA VAL A 102 -5.59 14.20 7.04
C VAL A 102 -4.25 13.54 7.34
N SER A 103 -4.26 12.21 7.40
CA SER A 103 -3.05 11.39 7.50
C SER A 103 -3.17 10.16 6.62
N ALA A 104 -2.19 9.95 5.75
CA ALA A 104 -2.17 8.83 4.82
C ALA A 104 -0.86 8.05 4.94
N LEU A 105 -0.95 6.75 4.70
CA LEU A 105 0.20 5.85 4.60
C LEU A 105 -0.14 4.74 3.59
N SER A 106 0.65 4.61 2.54
CA SER A 106 0.46 3.60 1.51
C SER A 106 1.80 3.02 1.07
N GLY A 107 1.80 1.82 0.52
CA GLY A 107 3.03 1.17 0.05
C GLY A 107 2.96 -0.34 0.13
N PHE A 108 4.09 -0.95 0.45
CA PHE A 108 4.25 -2.39 0.54
C PHE A 108 4.81 -2.80 1.90
N PHE A 109 4.45 -3.99 2.36
CA PHE A 109 5.16 -4.66 3.44
C PHE A 109 5.25 -6.17 3.16
N GLN A 110 6.27 -6.79 3.71
CA GLN A 110 6.43 -8.24 3.66
C GLN A 110 6.04 -8.84 5.02
N SER A 111 5.12 -9.80 5.00
CA SER A 111 4.69 -10.50 6.21
C SER A 111 5.81 -11.37 6.82
N LYS A 112 5.54 -11.97 7.98
CA LYS A 112 6.46 -12.88 8.64
C LYS A 112 6.80 -14.09 7.76
N GLU A 113 5.86 -14.55 6.94
CA GLU A 113 6.01 -15.68 6.02
C GLU A 113 6.61 -15.29 4.66
N GLY A 114 6.95 -14.01 4.46
CA GLY A 114 7.56 -13.54 3.22
C GLY A 114 6.56 -13.10 2.15
N GLU A 115 5.23 -13.15 2.41
CA GLU A 115 4.24 -12.63 1.46
C GLU A 115 4.32 -11.11 1.35
N LEU A 116 4.31 -10.62 0.11
CA LEU A 116 4.29 -9.19 -0.18
C LEU A 116 2.85 -8.68 -0.26
N PHE A 117 2.55 -7.66 0.54
CA PHE A 117 1.25 -6.99 0.56
C PHE A 117 1.37 -5.54 0.08
N ALA A 118 0.49 -5.13 -0.82
CA ALA A 118 0.22 -3.72 -1.09
C ALA A 118 -0.87 -3.24 -0.14
N PHE A 119 -0.74 -2.02 0.38
CA PHE A 119 -1.71 -1.45 1.31
C PHE A 119 -1.90 0.05 1.14
N SER A 120 -3.06 0.53 1.58
CA SER A 120 -3.35 1.97 1.67
C SER A 120 -4.22 2.26 2.88
N ILE A 121 -3.82 3.23 3.69
CA ILE A 121 -4.55 3.75 4.85
C ILE A 121 -4.78 5.24 4.63
N LEU A 122 -6.02 5.64 4.45
CA LEU A 122 -6.43 7.04 4.32
C LEU A 122 -7.30 7.42 5.52
N MET A 123 -6.88 8.44 6.25
CA MET A 123 -7.58 8.96 7.42
C MET A 123 -7.91 10.43 7.17
N ASN A 124 -9.18 10.75 7.04
CA ASN A 124 -9.69 12.10 6.80
C ASN A 124 -10.51 12.59 8.01
N ASP A 125 -10.74 13.90 8.08
CA ASP A 125 -11.54 14.56 9.11
C ASP A 125 -11.15 14.15 10.53
N LEU A 126 -9.83 14.04 10.76
CA LEU A 126 -9.27 13.60 12.02
C LEU A 126 -9.73 14.49 13.18
N LYS A 127 -10.39 13.88 14.17
CA LYS A 127 -10.71 14.50 15.47
C LYS A 127 -9.59 14.32 16.49
N CYS A 128 -8.45 13.78 16.10
CA CYS A 128 -7.27 13.58 16.92
C CYS A 128 -6.03 14.19 16.26
N SER A 129 -4.93 14.28 17.02
CA SER A 129 -3.66 14.75 16.49
C SER A 129 -3.09 13.81 15.41
N ASN A 130 -2.35 14.36 14.47
CA ASN A 130 -1.60 13.57 13.46
C ASN A 130 -0.64 12.55 14.12
N ARG A 131 -0.12 12.85 15.32
CA ARG A 131 0.71 11.90 16.09
C ARG A 131 -0.08 10.64 16.47
N ARG A 132 -1.34 10.81 16.90
CA ARG A 132 -2.22 9.67 17.25
C ARG A 132 -2.61 8.88 16.00
N ALA A 133 -2.95 9.55 14.91
CA ALA A 133 -3.25 8.91 13.63
C ALA A 133 -2.06 8.06 13.14
N LYS A 134 -0.84 8.60 13.18
CA LYS A 134 0.39 7.87 12.83
C LYS A 134 0.62 6.62 13.70
N LYS A 135 0.32 6.70 15.01
CA LYS A 135 0.40 5.53 15.90
C LYS A 135 -0.57 4.42 15.49
N ILE A 136 -1.79 4.76 15.09
CA ILE A 136 -2.78 3.78 14.61
C ILE A 136 -2.29 3.12 13.32
N GLN A 137 -1.78 3.92 12.37
CA GLN A 137 -1.16 3.39 11.15
C GLN A 137 -0.02 2.42 11.47
N ASP A 138 0.87 2.77 12.42
CA ASP A 138 1.98 1.92 12.84
C ASP A 138 1.50 0.58 13.42
N GLN A 139 0.44 0.60 14.23
CA GLN A 139 -0.16 -0.60 14.80
C GLN A 139 -0.76 -1.52 13.71
N ILE A 140 -1.40 -0.94 12.70
CA ILE A 140 -1.94 -1.70 11.56
C ILE A 140 -0.80 -2.38 10.79
N ILE A 141 0.26 -1.63 10.46
CA ILE A 141 1.43 -2.18 9.76
C ILE A 141 2.11 -3.26 10.59
N GLN A 142 2.28 -3.06 11.89
CA GLN A 142 2.86 -4.06 12.78
C GLN A 142 2.07 -5.37 12.78
N LYS A 143 0.74 -5.30 12.77
CA LYS A 143 -0.11 -6.48 12.63
C LYS A 143 0.08 -7.17 11.27
N GLY A 144 0.18 -6.39 10.18
CA GLY A 144 0.46 -6.92 8.85
C GLY A 144 1.83 -7.61 8.75
N LEU A 145 2.88 -6.99 9.31
CA LEU A 145 4.22 -7.58 9.36
C LEU A 145 4.27 -8.92 10.12
N ASN A 146 3.40 -9.09 11.12
CA ASN A 146 3.29 -10.32 11.92
C ASN A 146 2.24 -11.30 11.37
N PHE A 147 1.59 -10.96 10.27
CA PHE A 147 0.56 -11.81 9.68
C PHE A 147 1.13 -13.17 9.25
N GLN A 148 0.38 -14.22 9.54
CA GLN A 148 0.61 -15.59 9.12
C GLN A 148 -0.70 -16.18 8.63
N ARG A 149 -0.69 -16.89 7.52
CA ARG A 149 -1.86 -17.64 7.06
C ARG A 149 -2.01 -18.87 7.94
N ILE A 150 -3.16 -19.06 8.52
CA ILE A 150 -3.53 -20.37 9.11
C ILE A 150 -3.87 -21.26 7.92
N LEU A 151 -2.98 -22.17 7.55
CA LEU A 151 -3.31 -23.24 6.60
C LEU A 151 -4.26 -24.19 7.32
N THR A 152 -5.56 -23.99 7.19
CA THR A 152 -6.59 -24.98 7.52
C THR A 152 -6.51 -26.10 6.48
N GLY A 153 -5.61 -27.08 6.69
CA GLY A 153 -5.40 -28.15 5.72
C GLY A 153 -4.40 -29.20 6.14
N SER A 154 -4.44 -29.66 7.42
CA SER A 154 -3.76 -30.90 7.82
C SER A 154 -4.63 -31.70 8.79
N VAL A 155 -5.84 -31.98 8.37
CA VAL A 155 -6.64 -33.06 8.98
C VAL A 155 -7.16 -33.87 7.81
N LEU A 156 -6.43 -34.89 7.41
CA LEU A 156 -6.89 -36.08 6.70
C LEU A 156 -5.69 -36.92 6.18
N THR A 157 -4.82 -37.41 7.08
CA THR A 157 -3.97 -38.57 6.76
C THR A 157 -3.59 -39.28 8.06
N ASP A 158 -4.56 -39.82 8.81
CA ASP A 158 -4.22 -40.78 9.87
C ASP A 158 -5.29 -41.87 10.10
N ASP A 159 -6.22 -42.08 9.16
CA ASP A 159 -7.22 -43.16 9.30
C ASP A 159 -7.07 -44.31 8.28
N ARG A 160 -6.01 -44.34 7.47
CA ARG A 160 -5.77 -45.47 6.53
C ARG A 160 -4.75 -46.50 6.99
N GLU A 161 -3.94 -46.23 7.99
CA GLU A 161 -2.95 -47.23 8.49
C GLU A 161 -3.47 -48.14 9.60
N LYS A 162 -4.64 -47.87 10.18
CA LYS A 162 -5.21 -48.76 11.25
C LYS A 162 -6.11 -49.87 10.73
N ARG A 163 -6.31 -50.03 9.43
CA ARG A 163 -7.14 -51.15 8.87
C ARG A 163 -6.36 -52.23 8.17
N ALA A 164 -5.02 -52.20 8.20
CA ALA A 164 -4.19 -53.21 7.49
C ALA A 164 -3.42 -54.14 8.48
N SER A 165 -3.76 -54.19 9.74
CA SER A 165 -3.13 -55.11 10.71
C SER A 165 -4.16 -55.72 11.64
N THR A 166 -4.91 -56.66 11.11
CA THR A 166 -5.52 -57.73 11.95
C THR A 166 -5.52 -58.99 11.10
N PRO A 167 -4.94 -60.09 11.66
CA PRO A 167 -4.76 -61.37 10.99
C PRO A 167 -6.07 -62.12 10.71
#